data_1cb1d4297f86a66508652632e13d4371
#
_entry.id   1cb1d4297f86a66508652632e13d4371
#
_cell.length_a   1.000
_cell.length_b   1.000
_cell.length_c   1.000
_cell.angle_alpha   90.00
_cell.angle_beta   90.00
_cell.angle_gamma   90.00
#
_symmetry.space_group_name_H-M   'P 1'
#
loop_
_entity.id
_entity.type
_entity.pdbx_description
1 polymer ?
#
loop_
_entity_poly.entity_id
_entity_poly.type
_entity_poly.pdbx_seq_one_letter_code
_entity_poly.pdbx_strand_id
1 'polypeptide(L)'
;MNTPRKAVALISGGLDSMLAARVMLEQGIHVEGINFFTGFCVEGHTHAIRRQDRAKPKRNNALWVAEQLGIRLHIVDVIEPYKDVVINPKHGYGQNLNPCLDCKGFMVGQARAWMEEHGFDFIITGEVIGQRPMSQRKQTMPIVARESGAFDRLLRPLCAKLLPETLPEREGWVDRARLYDFNGRSRKPQQALAARFGFTDWAQPAGGCCFLTDPNYSHKLADLWQARGTKLYELDDIMLLKVGRHLRPRPHFKLIVAREDGENNFLLGYRRQFAHLEPLSHGGPLVLVDGVLQDGDLELVARILGRYSQGREAPAVTVRYTPLAGPAQDLTVPPLPVQELPVEWHL
;
A
#
# COMPACT_ATOMS: atom_id res chain seq x y z
N MET A 1 5.30 32.97 29.01
CA MET A 1 5.07 31.52 28.90
C MET A 1 5.67 31.09 27.57
N ASN A 2 6.63 30.17 27.57
CA ASN A 2 7.21 29.69 26.31
C ASN A 2 6.13 28.92 25.57
N THR A 3 5.81 29.32 24.35
CA THR A 3 4.88 28.57 23.48
C THR A 3 5.41 27.13 23.30
N PRO A 4 4.61 26.10 23.53
CA PRO A 4 5.09 24.74 23.38
C PRO A 4 5.58 24.49 21.93
N ARG A 5 6.72 23.82 21.79
CA ARG A 5 7.25 23.43 20.48
C ARG A 5 6.31 22.46 19.81
N LYS A 6 6.25 22.53 18.47
CA LYS A 6 5.33 21.76 17.66
C LYS A 6 6.07 20.77 16.77
N ALA A 7 5.64 19.53 16.75
CA ALA A 7 6.21 18.49 15.89
C ALA A 7 5.14 17.81 15.05
N VAL A 8 5.46 17.52 13.79
CA VAL A 8 4.64 16.67 12.94
C VAL A 8 5.20 15.24 12.94
N ALA A 9 4.36 14.26 13.29
CA ALA A 9 4.73 12.86 13.35
C ALA A 9 4.22 12.10 12.11
N LEU A 10 5.11 11.38 11.41
CA LEU A 10 4.70 10.47 10.35
C LEU A 10 4.04 9.24 10.98
N ILE A 11 2.71 9.15 10.89
CA ILE A 11 1.89 8.07 11.47
C ILE A 11 1.55 7.04 10.39
N SER A 12 2.18 5.88 10.49
CA SER A 12 1.92 4.74 9.59
C SER A 12 0.87 3.76 10.13
N GLY A 13 0.34 3.99 11.33
CA GLY A 13 -0.52 3.05 12.03
C GLY A 13 0.22 1.91 12.75
N GLY A 14 1.54 1.81 12.61
CA GLY A 14 2.36 0.81 13.28
C GLY A 14 2.85 1.25 14.67
N LEU A 15 3.24 0.26 15.51
CA LEU A 15 3.71 0.45 16.88
C LEU A 15 4.82 1.52 16.97
N ASP A 16 5.80 1.48 16.08
CA ASP A 16 6.97 2.37 16.17
C ASP A 16 6.60 3.84 15.98
N SER A 17 5.70 4.15 15.04
CA SER A 17 5.21 5.52 14.84
C SER A 17 4.36 6.02 16.01
N MET A 18 3.56 5.13 16.61
CA MET A 18 2.78 5.40 17.82
C MET A 18 3.69 5.75 19.01
N LEU A 19 4.71 4.93 19.25
CA LEU A 19 5.66 5.13 20.35
C LEU A 19 6.50 6.40 20.17
N ALA A 20 6.96 6.68 18.95
CA ALA A 20 7.75 7.88 18.67
C ALA A 20 6.95 9.15 18.97
N ALA A 21 5.68 9.21 18.56
CA ALA A 21 4.79 10.32 18.87
C ALA A 21 4.51 10.42 20.40
N ARG A 22 4.25 9.27 21.06
CA ARG A 22 4.03 9.25 22.52
C ARG A 22 5.21 9.77 23.31
N VAL A 23 6.43 9.41 22.94
CA VAL A 23 7.66 9.89 23.61
C VAL A 23 7.78 11.41 23.54
N MET A 24 7.33 12.03 22.47
CA MET A 24 7.33 13.50 22.35
C MET A 24 6.21 14.16 23.16
N LEU A 25 5.01 13.57 23.15
CA LEU A 25 3.90 14.03 24.01
C LEU A 25 4.29 14.03 25.49
N GLU A 26 5.00 12.98 25.96
CA GLU A 26 5.51 12.90 27.34
C GLU A 26 6.53 13.98 27.69
N GLN A 27 7.13 14.61 26.69
CA GLN A 27 8.05 15.74 26.86
C GLN A 27 7.37 17.11 26.74
N GLY A 28 6.04 17.13 26.60
CA GLY A 28 5.27 18.38 26.48
C GLY A 28 5.32 19.02 25.10
N ILE A 29 5.78 18.28 24.08
CA ILE A 29 5.74 18.74 22.69
C ILE A 29 4.30 18.63 22.15
N HIS A 30 3.82 19.67 21.50
CA HIS A 30 2.58 19.59 20.74
C HIS A 30 2.80 18.73 19.48
N VAL A 31 2.10 17.62 19.35
CA VAL A 31 2.28 16.69 18.24
C VAL A 31 1.00 16.60 17.42
N GLU A 32 1.10 16.77 16.10
CA GLU A 32 0.07 16.37 15.15
C GLU A 32 0.61 15.26 14.23
N GLY A 33 -0.26 14.37 13.80
CA GLY A 33 0.08 13.26 12.92
C GLY A 33 -0.13 13.64 11.45
N ILE A 34 0.73 13.10 10.56
CA ILE A 34 0.53 13.12 9.12
C ILE A 34 0.64 11.70 8.56
N ASN A 35 -0.30 11.35 7.67
CA ASN A 35 -0.32 10.08 6.95
C ASN A 35 -0.48 10.36 5.46
N PHE A 36 0.36 9.75 4.64
CA PHE A 36 0.36 9.95 3.19
C PHE A 36 -0.30 8.79 2.47
N PHE A 37 -1.25 9.09 1.60
CA PHE A 37 -1.90 8.12 0.74
C PHE A 37 -1.27 8.12 -0.65
N THR A 38 -0.58 7.01 -0.99
CA THR A 38 0.14 6.84 -2.28
C THR A 38 -0.60 5.98 -3.28
N GLY A 39 -1.73 5.40 -2.91
CA GLY A 39 -2.39 4.37 -3.70
C GLY A 39 -1.80 2.95 -3.52
N PHE A 40 -0.54 2.79 -3.12
CA PHE A 40 0.13 1.49 -2.93
C PHE A 40 0.08 0.96 -1.50
N CYS A 41 -0.44 1.73 -0.55
CA CYS A 41 -0.49 1.30 0.85
C CYS A 41 -1.32 0.03 1.03
N VAL A 42 -0.87 -0.88 1.90
CA VAL A 42 -1.60 -2.10 2.25
C VAL A 42 -2.84 -1.76 3.09
N GLU A 43 -2.75 -0.74 3.92
CA GLU A 43 -3.88 -0.25 4.71
C GLU A 43 -4.89 0.52 3.87
N GLY A 44 -6.15 0.37 4.21
CA GLY A 44 -7.27 1.10 3.62
C GLY A 44 -7.96 0.39 2.45
N HIS A 45 -7.20 -0.25 1.55
CA HIS A 45 -7.80 -0.85 0.35
C HIS A 45 -8.39 -2.25 0.57
N THR A 46 -7.68 -3.11 1.29
CA THR A 46 -8.10 -4.49 1.53
C THR A 46 -9.34 -4.61 2.43
N HIS A 47 -9.69 -3.54 3.14
CA HIS A 47 -10.83 -3.51 4.05
C HIS A 47 -12.18 -3.51 3.32
N ALA A 48 -12.25 -2.86 2.17
CA ALA A 48 -13.50 -2.76 1.40
C ALA A 48 -13.78 -3.98 0.53
N ILE A 49 -12.77 -4.76 0.17
CA ILE A 49 -12.85 -5.78 -0.88
C ILE A 49 -12.84 -7.20 -0.32
N ARG A 50 -12.04 -7.47 0.71
CA ARG A 50 -11.99 -8.82 1.29
C ARG A 50 -13.18 -9.05 2.23
N ARG A 51 -13.73 -10.28 2.16
CA ARG A 51 -14.78 -10.75 3.06
C ARG A 51 -14.44 -10.36 4.50
N GLN A 52 -15.22 -9.45 5.07
CA GLN A 52 -15.03 -9.02 6.44
C GLN A 52 -15.30 -10.22 7.34
N ASP A 53 -14.31 -10.63 8.10
CA ASP A 53 -14.56 -11.45 9.27
C ASP A 53 -15.41 -10.58 10.21
N ARG A 54 -16.72 -10.88 10.27
CA ARG A 54 -17.70 -10.11 11.08
C ARG A 54 -17.32 -10.05 12.56
N ALA A 55 -16.46 -10.95 13.02
CA ALA A 55 -16.00 -11.02 14.40
C ALA A 55 -14.94 -9.94 14.75
N LYS A 56 -14.24 -9.37 13.77
CA LYS A 56 -13.23 -8.31 14.00
C LYS A 56 -13.25 -7.31 12.84
N PRO A 57 -14.04 -6.22 12.98
CA PRO A 57 -14.00 -5.14 11.98
C PRO A 57 -12.56 -4.60 11.88
N LYS A 58 -12.01 -4.60 10.66
CA LYS A 58 -10.68 -4.04 10.40
C LYS A 58 -10.76 -2.53 10.52
N ARG A 59 -9.97 -1.96 11.42
CA ARG A 59 -9.84 -0.51 11.63
C ARG A 59 -8.77 0.09 10.73
N ASN A 60 -8.87 1.37 10.44
CA ASN A 60 -7.75 2.14 9.92
C ASN A 60 -6.76 2.37 11.08
N ASN A 61 -5.59 1.76 11.00
CA ASN A 61 -4.63 1.78 12.09
C ASN A 61 -4.03 3.18 12.32
N ALA A 62 -3.89 4.02 11.29
CA ALA A 62 -3.36 5.37 11.46
C ALA A 62 -4.35 6.26 12.22
N LEU A 63 -5.65 6.20 11.89
CA LEU A 63 -6.71 6.91 12.62
C LEU A 63 -6.81 6.41 14.05
N TRP A 64 -6.76 5.09 14.25
CA TRP A 64 -6.81 4.52 15.58
C TRP A 64 -5.61 4.93 16.44
N VAL A 65 -4.39 4.95 15.89
CA VAL A 65 -3.20 5.43 16.61
C VAL A 65 -3.36 6.90 17.01
N ALA A 66 -3.87 7.74 16.12
CA ALA A 66 -4.10 9.15 16.43
C ALA A 66 -5.13 9.32 17.56
N GLU A 67 -6.20 8.54 17.55
CA GLU A 67 -7.19 8.51 18.63
C GLU A 67 -6.59 8.08 19.96
N GLN A 68 -5.80 6.99 19.99
CA GLN A 68 -5.12 6.52 21.21
C GLN A 68 -4.14 7.54 21.79
N LEU A 69 -3.52 8.35 20.94
CA LEU A 69 -2.59 9.39 21.33
C LEU A 69 -3.27 10.73 21.68
N GLY A 70 -4.56 10.88 21.33
CA GLY A 70 -5.28 12.14 21.46
C GLY A 70 -4.73 13.26 20.57
N ILE A 71 -4.20 12.90 19.38
CA ILE A 71 -3.62 13.86 18.43
C ILE A 71 -4.48 13.99 17.18
N ARG A 72 -4.40 15.17 16.55
CA ARG A 72 -4.99 15.38 15.22
C ARG A 72 -4.18 14.62 14.17
N LEU A 73 -4.85 13.98 13.20
CA LEU A 73 -4.24 13.31 12.06
C LEU A 73 -4.65 13.98 10.76
N HIS A 74 -3.66 14.34 9.95
CA HIS A 74 -3.83 14.83 8.59
C HIS A 74 -3.57 13.70 7.61
N ILE A 75 -4.54 13.41 6.73
CA ILE A 75 -4.38 12.45 5.63
C ILE A 75 -4.16 13.27 4.37
N VAL A 76 -3.00 13.10 3.75
CA VAL A 76 -2.58 13.84 2.58
C VAL A 76 -2.49 12.90 1.39
N ASP A 77 -3.22 13.22 0.33
CA ASP A 77 -3.12 12.53 -0.95
C ASP A 77 -1.85 12.97 -1.68
N VAL A 78 -1.01 12.01 -2.02
CA VAL A 78 0.24 12.23 -2.73
C VAL A 78 0.36 11.30 -3.95
N ILE A 79 -0.76 10.78 -4.47
CA ILE A 79 -0.77 9.83 -5.59
C ILE A 79 0.00 10.39 -6.78
N GLU A 80 -0.35 11.60 -7.22
CA GLU A 80 0.26 12.20 -8.40
C GLU A 80 1.76 12.48 -8.23
N PRO A 81 2.22 13.22 -7.20
CA PRO A 81 3.64 13.47 -7.04
C PRO A 81 4.45 12.21 -6.69
N TYR A 82 3.80 11.14 -6.21
CA TYR A 82 4.45 9.88 -5.91
C TYR A 82 4.71 9.02 -7.16
N LYS A 83 4.06 9.30 -8.31
CA LYS A 83 4.26 8.57 -9.57
C LYS A 83 5.74 8.54 -9.98
N ASP A 84 6.44 9.67 -9.92
CA ASP A 84 7.85 9.74 -10.28
C ASP A 84 8.74 8.87 -9.39
N VAL A 85 8.44 8.79 -8.08
CA VAL A 85 9.15 7.91 -7.15
C VAL A 85 9.05 6.43 -7.57
N VAL A 86 7.91 6.02 -8.11
CA VAL A 86 7.67 4.63 -8.55
C VAL A 86 8.27 4.38 -9.94
N ILE A 87 8.16 5.35 -10.84
CA ILE A 87 8.56 5.21 -12.25
C ILE A 87 10.08 5.34 -12.42
N ASN A 88 10.69 6.32 -11.72
CA ASN A 88 12.09 6.73 -11.86
C ASN A 88 12.80 6.81 -10.51
N PRO A 89 12.86 5.73 -9.69
CA PRO A 89 13.51 5.80 -8.40
C PRO A 89 15.01 6.09 -8.55
N LYS A 90 15.49 7.14 -7.89
CA LYS A 90 16.89 7.58 -7.91
C LYS A 90 17.84 6.50 -7.40
N HIS A 91 17.43 5.77 -6.37
CA HIS A 91 18.20 4.70 -5.74
C HIS A 91 17.81 3.30 -6.24
N GLY A 92 16.98 3.25 -7.29
CA GLY A 92 16.49 2.00 -7.86
C GLY A 92 15.46 1.29 -6.98
N TYR A 93 15.09 0.10 -7.41
CA TYR A 93 14.15 -0.74 -6.66
C TYR A 93 14.91 -1.66 -5.70
N GLY A 94 14.28 -1.93 -4.56
CA GLY A 94 14.74 -2.95 -3.63
C GLY A 94 14.20 -4.34 -3.97
N GLN A 95 13.52 -4.95 -3.01
CA GLN A 95 12.82 -6.20 -3.27
C GLN A 95 11.62 -5.91 -4.19
N ASN A 96 11.57 -6.58 -5.35
CA ASN A 96 10.56 -6.34 -6.41
C ASN A 96 10.59 -4.87 -6.90
N LEU A 97 9.44 -4.25 -7.13
CA LEU A 97 9.33 -2.86 -7.59
C LEU A 97 9.27 -1.83 -6.44
N ASN A 98 9.81 -2.16 -5.27
CA ASN A 98 9.73 -1.29 -4.11
C ASN A 98 10.83 -0.22 -4.07
N PRO A 99 10.53 1.08 -4.27
CA PRO A 99 11.51 2.18 -4.20
C PRO A 99 11.68 2.67 -2.75
N CYS A 100 11.96 1.79 -1.79
CA CYS A 100 11.81 2.04 -0.34
C CYS A 100 12.62 3.24 0.16
N LEU A 101 13.83 3.47 -0.38
CA LEU A 101 14.67 4.58 0.03
C LEU A 101 14.13 5.92 -0.48
N ASP A 102 13.79 5.96 -1.78
CA ASP A 102 13.18 7.14 -2.41
C ASP A 102 11.80 7.46 -1.83
N CYS A 103 10.98 6.41 -1.58
CA CYS A 103 9.71 6.55 -0.89
C CYS A 103 9.87 7.23 0.47
N LYS A 104 10.87 6.82 1.26
CA LYS A 104 11.10 7.41 2.58
C LYS A 104 11.58 8.87 2.46
N GLY A 105 12.50 9.15 1.55
CA GLY A 105 12.96 10.51 1.25
C GLY A 105 11.80 11.41 0.84
N PHE A 106 10.95 10.94 -0.06
CA PHE A 106 9.76 11.64 -0.51
C PHE A 106 8.79 11.94 0.64
N MET A 107 8.43 10.92 1.46
CA MET A 107 7.50 11.10 2.59
C MET A 107 8.01 12.13 3.60
N VAL A 108 9.30 12.09 3.92
CA VAL A 108 9.90 13.07 4.84
C VAL A 108 9.96 14.46 4.19
N GLY A 109 10.23 14.55 2.88
CA GLY A 109 10.19 15.81 2.13
C GLY A 109 8.80 16.45 2.13
N GLN A 110 7.75 15.64 1.90
CA GLN A 110 6.36 16.11 1.99
C GLN A 110 6.00 16.56 3.42
N ALA A 111 6.44 15.83 4.44
CA ALA A 111 6.24 16.22 5.83
C ALA A 111 6.98 17.51 6.16
N ARG A 112 8.18 17.75 5.58
CA ARG A 112 8.91 19.01 5.74
C ARG A 112 8.15 20.20 5.13
N ALA A 113 7.68 20.04 3.89
CA ALA A 113 6.89 21.10 3.25
C ALA A 113 5.63 21.43 4.07
N TRP A 114 4.92 20.42 4.53
CA TRP A 114 3.75 20.58 5.39
C TRP A 114 4.11 21.26 6.75
N MET A 115 5.19 20.85 7.36
CA MET A 115 5.73 21.41 8.61
C MET A 115 6.00 22.92 8.48
N GLU A 116 6.67 23.32 7.40
CA GLU A 116 7.01 24.72 7.11
C GLU A 116 5.74 25.55 6.85
N GLU A 117 4.79 25.04 6.06
CA GLU A 117 3.54 25.71 5.75
C GLU A 117 2.65 25.96 6.99
N HIS A 118 2.64 24.99 7.93
CA HIS A 118 1.75 25.03 9.10
C HIS A 118 2.46 25.54 10.38
N GLY A 119 3.70 26.01 10.29
CA GLY A 119 4.43 26.60 11.41
C GLY A 119 4.78 25.57 12.50
N PHE A 120 5.16 24.36 12.11
CA PHE A 120 5.72 23.36 13.01
C PHE A 120 7.25 23.46 13.04
N ASP A 121 7.86 23.01 14.13
CA ASP A 121 9.30 23.20 14.39
C ASP A 121 10.15 22.04 13.85
N PHE A 122 9.67 20.77 13.94
CA PHE A 122 10.42 19.59 13.53
C PHE A 122 9.51 18.39 13.19
N ILE A 123 10.14 17.34 12.62
CA ILE A 123 9.49 16.12 12.15
C ILE A 123 9.90 14.95 13.04
N ILE A 124 8.94 14.04 13.30
CA ILE A 124 9.16 12.82 14.06
C ILE A 124 8.89 11.61 13.16
N THR A 125 9.77 10.62 13.22
CA THR A 125 9.50 9.29 12.62
C THR A 125 9.78 8.17 13.61
N GLY A 126 9.01 7.07 13.49
CA GLY A 126 9.19 5.84 14.26
C GLY A 126 10.25 4.90 13.70
N GLU A 127 11.25 5.42 12.97
CA GLU A 127 12.32 4.59 12.41
C GLU A 127 13.26 4.11 13.51
N VAL A 128 13.69 2.83 13.38
CA VAL A 128 14.68 2.20 14.27
C VAL A 128 15.82 1.63 13.43
N ILE A 129 17.07 1.92 13.81
CA ILE A 129 18.26 1.45 13.09
C ILE A 129 18.23 -0.09 12.99
N GLY A 130 18.43 -0.61 11.76
CA GLY A 130 18.53 -2.04 11.50
C GLY A 130 17.20 -2.81 11.48
N GLN A 131 16.07 -2.16 11.75
CA GLN A 131 14.78 -2.83 11.79
C GLN A 131 14.23 -3.18 10.40
N ARG A 132 14.45 -2.31 9.41
CA ARG A 132 14.08 -2.56 8.01
C ARG A 132 15.32 -2.56 7.11
N PRO A 133 15.39 -3.47 6.11
CA PRO A 133 16.64 -3.72 5.35
C PRO A 133 16.91 -2.57 4.42
N MET A 134 16.36 -1.66 3.99
CA MET A 134 16.77 -0.61 3.03
C MET A 134 16.86 0.76 3.68
N SER A 135 15.74 1.35 4.05
CA SER A 135 15.66 2.74 4.50
C SER A 135 16.12 2.94 5.96
N GLN A 136 16.16 1.88 6.78
CA GLN A 136 16.52 1.97 8.21
C GLN A 136 17.90 1.39 8.52
N ARG A 137 18.83 1.40 7.58
CA ARG A 137 20.23 1.11 7.85
C ARG A 137 20.93 2.37 8.35
N LYS A 138 21.93 2.22 9.23
CA LYS A 138 22.71 3.35 9.75
C LYS A 138 23.27 4.25 8.64
N GLN A 139 23.65 3.66 7.51
CA GLN A 139 24.19 4.35 6.34
C GLN A 139 23.13 5.08 5.50
N THR A 140 21.90 4.57 5.45
CA THR A 140 20.83 5.15 4.61
C THR A 140 19.99 6.20 5.31
N MET A 141 19.92 6.18 6.63
CA MET A 141 19.16 7.18 7.40
C MET A 141 19.65 8.63 7.20
N PRO A 142 20.98 8.89 7.13
CA PRO A 142 21.48 10.23 6.77
C PRO A 142 21.16 10.65 5.34
N ILE A 143 21.09 9.68 4.39
CA ILE A 143 20.71 9.95 3.00
C ILE A 143 19.26 10.45 2.96
N VAL A 144 18.34 9.74 3.62
CA VAL A 144 16.93 10.17 3.74
C VAL A 144 16.82 11.58 4.31
N ALA A 145 17.53 11.86 5.40
CA ALA A 145 17.47 13.18 6.04
C ALA A 145 17.98 14.29 5.12
N ARG A 146 19.09 14.06 4.39
CA ARG A 146 19.67 15.03 3.47
C ARG A 146 18.79 15.25 2.24
N GLU A 147 18.36 14.17 1.58
CA GLU A 147 17.62 14.26 0.31
C GLU A 147 16.19 14.77 0.47
N SER A 148 15.58 14.53 1.63
CA SER A 148 14.29 15.14 2.00
C SER A 148 14.39 16.63 2.32
N GLY A 149 15.60 17.17 2.51
CA GLY A 149 15.84 18.53 2.98
C GLY A 149 15.45 18.76 4.44
N ALA A 150 15.00 17.73 5.15
CA ALA A 150 14.61 17.83 6.56
C ALA A 150 15.83 17.80 7.50
N PHE A 151 16.94 17.32 7.01
CA PHE A 151 18.25 17.13 7.60
C PHE A 151 18.30 17.25 9.15
N ASP A 152 18.35 18.43 9.67
CA ASP A 152 18.55 18.77 11.08
C ASP A 152 17.26 18.78 11.90
N ARG A 153 16.09 18.80 11.23
CA ARG A 153 14.76 18.81 11.85
C ARG A 153 14.05 17.46 11.85
N LEU A 154 14.75 16.38 11.46
CA LEU A 154 14.20 15.03 11.45
C LEU A 154 14.67 14.25 12.67
N LEU A 155 13.81 14.16 13.68
CA LEU A 155 14.07 13.41 14.92
C LEU A 155 13.53 11.98 14.84
N ARG A 156 14.31 11.03 15.33
CA ARG A 156 13.96 9.59 15.43
C ARG A 156 14.01 9.15 16.90
N PRO A 157 12.97 9.43 17.69
CA PRO A 157 13.01 9.30 19.16
C PRO A 157 13.42 7.91 19.65
N LEU A 158 13.08 6.87 18.90
CA LEU A 158 13.32 5.47 19.30
C LEU A 158 14.79 5.03 19.13
N CYS A 159 15.58 5.74 18.33
CA CYS A 159 16.99 5.41 18.13
C CYS A 159 17.91 6.65 18.12
N ALA A 160 17.45 7.76 18.65
CA ALA A 160 18.16 9.03 18.61
C ALA A 160 19.55 8.97 19.25
N LYS A 161 19.71 8.23 20.35
CA LYS A 161 21.01 8.10 21.05
C LYS A 161 22.09 7.40 20.20
N LEU A 162 21.72 6.72 19.14
CA LEU A 162 22.66 6.08 18.19
C LEU A 162 22.97 6.94 16.95
N LEU A 163 22.35 8.11 16.85
CA LEU A 163 22.46 9.06 15.76
C LEU A 163 23.07 10.40 16.24
N PRO A 164 23.62 11.21 15.32
CA PRO A 164 23.99 12.58 15.65
C PRO A 164 22.80 13.38 16.19
N GLU A 165 23.08 14.33 17.05
CA GLU A 165 22.05 15.23 17.58
C GLU A 165 21.43 16.08 16.48
N THR A 166 20.11 16.22 16.55
CA THR A 166 19.32 17.08 15.68
C THR A 166 19.07 18.43 16.34
N LEU A 167 18.59 19.40 15.56
CA LEU A 167 18.28 20.75 16.07
C LEU A 167 17.43 20.74 17.35
N PRO A 168 16.28 20.02 17.42
CA PRO A 168 15.45 19.99 18.62
C PRO A 168 16.18 19.48 19.88
N GLU A 169 17.19 18.62 19.72
CA GLU A 169 18.01 18.11 20.80
C GLU A 169 19.04 19.19 21.26
N ARG A 170 19.75 19.77 20.30
CA ARG A 170 20.78 20.81 20.61
C ARG A 170 20.22 22.10 21.21
N GLU A 171 19.02 22.49 20.76
CA GLU A 171 18.32 23.67 21.27
C GLU A 171 17.55 23.39 22.57
N GLY A 172 17.63 22.16 23.10
CA GLY A 172 16.96 21.80 24.34
C GLY A 172 15.42 21.78 24.22
N TRP A 173 14.85 21.73 23.01
CA TRP A 173 13.41 21.57 22.84
C TRP A 173 12.97 20.19 23.28
N VAL A 174 13.84 19.19 23.08
CA VAL A 174 13.67 17.78 23.43
C VAL A 174 14.83 17.35 24.33
N ASP A 175 14.51 16.77 25.48
CA ASP A 175 15.49 16.15 26.37
C ASP A 175 15.99 14.82 25.79
N ARG A 176 17.24 14.82 25.29
CA ARG A 176 17.89 13.66 24.72
C ARG A 176 18.02 12.49 25.72
N ALA A 177 18.15 12.76 27.02
CA ALA A 177 18.25 11.71 28.04
C ALA A 177 17.01 10.81 28.07
N ARG A 178 15.84 11.37 27.70
CA ARG A 178 14.54 10.69 27.62
C ARG A 178 14.28 10.00 26.27
N LEU A 179 15.21 10.06 25.31
CA LEU A 179 15.16 9.35 24.05
C LEU A 179 15.77 7.95 24.18
N TYR A 180 15.67 7.16 23.11
CA TYR A 180 16.04 5.73 23.11
C TYR A 180 17.20 5.43 22.16
N ASP A 181 17.76 4.22 22.33
CA ASP A 181 18.86 3.64 21.56
C ASP A 181 18.48 2.31 20.90
N PHE A 182 17.21 2.15 20.55
CA PHE A 182 16.72 0.92 19.95
C PHE A 182 17.41 0.63 18.62
N ASN A 183 17.77 -0.64 18.41
CA ASN A 183 18.35 -1.11 17.15
C ASN A 183 18.01 -2.57 16.87
N GLY A 184 18.18 -2.96 15.61
CA GLY A 184 17.97 -4.32 15.16
C GLY A 184 16.51 -4.68 14.89
N ARG A 185 16.26 -5.95 14.59
CA ARG A 185 14.94 -6.45 14.16
C ARG A 185 14.01 -6.84 15.33
N SER A 186 14.56 -7.00 16.53
CA SER A 186 13.77 -7.36 17.70
C SER A 186 12.83 -6.22 18.08
N ARG A 187 11.57 -6.53 18.31
CA ARG A 187 10.56 -5.58 18.79
C ARG A 187 10.32 -5.66 20.30
N LYS A 188 11.09 -6.45 21.02
CA LYS A 188 10.96 -6.56 22.48
C LYS A 188 11.08 -5.22 23.20
N PRO A 189 12.05 -4.33 22.87
CA PRO A 189 12.15 -3.01 23.48
C PRO A 189 10.92 -2.14 23.22
N GLN A 190 10.38 -2.16 21.99
CA GLN A 190 9.18 -1.41 21.66
C GLN A 190 7.94 -1.92 22.39
N GLN A 191 7.78 -3.24 22.50
CA GLN A 191 6.69 -3.88 23.25
C GLN A 191 6.76 -3.54 24.75
N ALA A 192 7.96 -3.57 25.34
CA ALA A 192 8.17 -3.16 26.72
C ALA A 192 7.84 -1.66 26.93
N LEU A 193 8.20 -0.81 25.96
CA LEU A 193 7.87 0.61 26.02
C LEU A 193 6.36 0.85 25.86
N ALA A 194 5.69 0.09 24.98
CA ALA A 194 4.24 0.12 24.82
C ALA A 194 3.53 -0.23 26.12
N ALA A 195 3.94 -1.31 26.77
CA ALA A 195 3.39 -1.74 28.06
C ALA A 195 3.59 -0.65 29.14
N ARG A 196 4.76 0.02 29.18
CA ARG A 196 5.03 1.13 30.10
C ARG A 196 4.10 2.33 29.87
N PHE A 197 3.69 2.59 28.63
CA PHE A 197 2.73 3.63 28.29
C PHE A 197 1.26 3.18 28.41
N GLY A 198 1.01 1.95 28.85
CA GLY A 198 -0.34 1.39 29.02
C GLY A 198 -1.01 0.99 27.72
N PHE A 199 -0.28 0.88 26.61
CA PHE A 199 -0.82 0.36 25.36
C PHE A 199 -0.94 -1.15 25.41
N THR A 200 -2.12 -1.69 25.19
CA THR A 200 -2.43 -3.12 25.20
C THR A 200 -2.68 -3.68 23.79
N ASP A 201 -2.87 -2.81 22.81
CA ASP A 201 -3.15 -3.19 21.43
C ASP A 201 -2.34 -2.33 20.45
N TRP A 202 -1.94 -2.90 19.33
CA TRP A 202 -1.28 -2.24 18.20
C TRP A 202 -1.37 -3.11 16.96
N ALA A 203 -1.20 -2.48 15.79
CA ALA A 203 -1.16 -3.21 14.53
C ALA A 203 0.00 -4.22 14.50
N GLN A 204 -0.33 -5.47 14.21
CA GLN A 204 0.68 -6.50 13.98
C GLN A 204 1.45 -6.22 12.67
N PRO A 205 2.73 -6.59 12.57
CA PRO A 205 3.50 -6.43 11.36
C PRO A 205 2.86 -7.16 10.19
N ALA A 206 2.44 -6.44 9.17
CA ALA A 206 1.84 -6.99 7.95
C ALA A 206 2.90 -7.14 6.84
N GLY A 207 3.97 -7.91 7.05
CA GLY A 207 4.98 -8.18 6.02
C GLY A 207 5.64 -6.93 5.40
N GLY A 208 4.94 -6.17 4.60
CA GLY A 208 5.39 -4.93 3.96
C GLY A 208 4.46 -3.75 4.22
N CYS A 209 4.95 -2.51 4.00
CA CYS A 209 4.12 -1.30 4.13
C CYS A 209 3.36 -0.96 2.84
N CYS A 210 3.74 -1.53 1.70
CA CYS A 210 3.09 -1.30 0.42
C CYS A 210 3.06 -2.56 -0.45
N PHE A 211 2.14 -2.58 -1.42
CA PHE A 211 2.00 -3.69 -2.37
C PHE A 211 3.22 -3.88 -3.28
N LEU A 212 4.03 -2.84 -3.51
CA LEU A 212 5.25 -2.95 -4.33
C LEU A 212 6.31 -3.90 -3.73
N THR A 213 6.15 -4.34 -2.48
CA THR A 213 6.98 -5.39 -1.87
C THR A 213 6.50 -6.81 -2.18
N ASP A 214 5.26 -6.96 -2.65
CA ASP A 214 4.67 -8.24 -3.02
C ASP A 214 5.11 -8.65 -4.43
N PRO A 215 5.66 -9.87 -4.63
CA PRO A 215 6.14 -10.30 -5.93
C PRO A 215 5.03 -10.40 -6.98
N ASN A 216 3.84 -10.90 -6.62
CA ASN A 216 2.73 -11.05 -7.56
C ASN A 216 2.19 -9.68 -7.98
N TYR A 217 2.07 -8.75 -7.03
CA TYR A 217 1.66 -7.38 -7.36
C TYR A 217 2.66 -6.69 -8.29
N SER A 218 3.96 -6.81 -7.99
CA SER A 218 5.02 -6.24 -8.81
C SER A 218 5.08 -6.86 -10.21
N HIS A 219 4.82 -8.16 -10.32
CA HIS A 219 4.71 -8.84 -11.62
C HIS A 219 3.54 -8.28 -12.45
N LYS A 220 2.36 -8.12 -11.84
CA LYS A 220 1.20 -7.52 -12.50
C LYS A 220 1.44 -6.07 -12.95
N LEU A 221 2.17 -5.28 -12.16
CA LEU A 221 2.52 -3.90 -12.51
C LEU A 221 3.53 -3.86 -13.65
N ALA A 222 4.53 -4.74 -13.64
CA ALA A 222 5.51 -4.88 -14.72
C ALA A 222 4.83 -5.31 -16.03
N ASP A 223 3.91 -6.27 -15.97
CA ASP A 223 3.08 -6.68 -17.12
C ASP A 223 2.25 -5.52 -17.67
N LEU A 224 1.62 -4.73 -16.81
CA LEU A 224 0.87 -3.53 -17.23
C LEU A 224 1.76 -2.56 -18.00
N TRP A 225 2.94 -2.26 -17.50
CA TRP A 225 3.90 -1.36 -18.14
C TRP A 225 4.40 -1.91 -19.48
N GLN A 226 4.71 -3.20 -19.52
CA GLN A 226 5.15 -3.87 -20.76
C GLN A 226 4.05 -3.85 -21.81
N ALA A 227 2.82 -4.19 -21.46
CA ALA A 227 1.70 -4.23 -22.39
C ALA A 227 1.34 -2.84 -22.95
N ARG A 228 1.52 -1.78 -22.16
CA ARG A 228 1.27 -0.40 -22.58
C ARG A 228 2.47 0.27 -23.25
N GLY A 229 3.66 -0.31 -23.19
CA GLY A 229 4.91 0.32 -23.66
C GLY A 229 5.30 1.58 -22.88
N THR A 230 4.72 1.79 -21.70
CA THR A 230 4.99 2.93 -20.83
C THR A 230 4.83 2.55 -19.37
N LYS A 231 5.58 3.23 -18.48
CA LYS A 231 5.42 3.05 -17.02
C LYS A 231 4.33 3.94 -16.41
N LEU A 232 3.65 4.76 -17.21
CA LEU A 232 2.55 5.57 -16.71
C LEU A 232 1.39 4.70 -16.24
N TYR A 233 0.75 5.12 -15.17
CA TYR A 233 -0.41 4.45 -14.57
C TYR A 233 -1.34 5.48 -13.91
N GLU A 234 -2.61 5.12 -13.81
CA GLU A 234 -3.60 5.86 -13.05
C GLU A 234 -3.97 5.13 -11.76
N LEU A 235 -4.69 5.81 -10.85
CA LEU A 235 -5.11 5.21 -9.59
C LEU A 235 -5.91 3.92 -9.82
N ASP A 236 -6.84 3.93 -10.77
CA ASP A 236 -7.67 2.77 -11.10
C ASP A 236 -6.83 1.57 -11.53
N ASP A 237 -5.75 1.79 -12.29
CA ASP A 237 -4.83 0.72 -12.67
C ASP A 237 -4.25 0.01 -11.46
N ILE A 238 -3.63 0.78 -10.56
CA ILE A 238 -2.96 0.21 -9.38
C ILE A 238 -3.94 -0.37 -8.38
N MET A 239 -5.19 0.10 -8.38
CA MET A 239 -6.26 -0.47 -7.56
C MET A 239 -6.74 -1.81 -8.12
N LEU A 240 -6.94 -1.93 -9.43
CA LEU A 240 -7.31 -3.18 -10.10
C LEU A 240 -6.24 -4.27 -9.91
N LEU A 241 -4.94 -3.91 -9.92
CA LEU A 241 -3.86 -4.89 -9.69
C LEU A 241 -3.91 -5.57 -8.30
N LYS A 242 -4.61 -4.99 -7.33
CA LYS A 242 -4.76 -5.53 -5.96
C LYS A 242 -5.82 -6.62 -5.86
N VAL A 243 -6.70 -6.75 -6.84
CA VAL A 243 -7.88 -7.62 -6.80
C VAL A 243 -7.85 -8.66 -7.90
N GLY A 244 -8.49 -9.79 -7.65
CA GLY A 244 -8.67 -10.84 -8.64
C GLY A 244 -7.41 -11.62 -9.01
N ARG A 245 -7.63 -12.62 -9.85
CA ARG A 245 -6.59 -13.31 -10.60
C ARG A 245 -6.38 -12.56 -11.89
N HIS A 246 -5.14 -12.27 -12.22
CA HIS A 246 -4.78 -11.68 -13.50
C HIS A 246 -4.22 -12.77 -14.40
N LEU A 247 -4.79 -12.89 -15.59
CA LEU A 247 -4.37 -13.84 -16.60
C LEU A 247 -4.07 -13.10 -17.90
N ARG A 248 -2.93 -13.37 -18.54
CA ARG A 248 -2.61 -12.87 -19.88
C ARG A 248 -2.54 -14.01 -20.90
N PRO A 249 -3.68 -14.46 -21.44
CA PRO A 249 -3.70 -15.55 -22.42
C PRO A 249 -3.08 -15.15 -23.76
N ARG A 250 -3.13 -13.87 -24.10
CA ARG A 250 -2.57 -13.29 -25.34
C ARG A 250 -1.91 -11.93 -25.05
N PRO A 251 -0.92 -11.50 -25.86
CA PRO A 251 -0.25 -10.22 -25.64
C PRO A 251 -1.20 -9.01 -25.67
N HIS A 252 -2.27 -9.07 -26.45
CA HIS A 252 -3.19 -7.96 -26.72
C HIS A 252 -4.35 -7.84 -25.73
N PHE A 253 -4.53 -8.80 -24.81
CA PHE A 253 -5.49 -8.67 -23.72
C PHE A 253 -5.08 -9.40 -22.44
N LYS A 254 -5.59 -8.91 -21.34
CA LYS A 254 -5.48 -9.47 -20.00
C LYS A 254 -6.87 -9.62 -19.39
N LEU A 255 -7.06 -10.64 -18.56
CA LEU A 255 -8.27 -10.89 -17.81
C LEU A 255 -8.06 -10.57 -16.33
N ILE A 256 -9.06 -9.97 -15.70
CA ILE A 256 -9.15 -9.79 -14.26
C ILE A 256 -10.34 -10.58 -13.76
N VAL A 257 -10.08 -11.70 -13.10
CA VAL A 257 -11.09 -12.68 -12.66
C VAL A 257 -11.28 -12.56 -11.16
N ALA A 258 -12.46 -12.17 -10.70
CA ALA A 258 -12.77 -12.10 -9.27
C ALA A 258 -12.60 -13.47 -8.58
N ARG A 259 -12.22 -13.44 -7.30
CA ARG A 259 -12.03 -14.66 -6.48
C ARG A 259 -13.17 -14.89 -5.49
N GLU A 260 -13.80 -13.82 -5.05
CA GLU A 260 -14.83 -13.81 -4.02
C GLU A 260 -15.84 -12.67 -4.25
N ASP A 261 -16.95 -12.69 -3.51
CA ASP A 261 -18.06 -11.74 -3.68
C ASP A 261 -17.63 -10.28 -3.52
N GLY A 262 -16.72 -9.99 -2.58
CA GLY A 262 -16.20 -8.63 -2.38
C GLY A 262 -15.43 -8.12 -3.59
N GLU A 263 -14.64 -8.97 -4.23
CA GLU A 263 -13.94 -8.64 -5.49
C GLU A 263 -14.91 -8.51 -6.65
N ASN A 264 -15.94 -9.38 -6.73
CA ASN A 264 -17.01 -9.23 -7.71
C ASN A 264 -17.66 -7.84 -7.60
N ASN A 265 -18.08 -7.47 -6.40
CA ASN A 265 -18.71 -6.16 -6.15
C ASN A 265 -17.78 -4.99 -6.50
N PHE A 266 -16.49 -5.12 -6.23
CA PHE A 266 -15.51 -4.11 -6.61
C PHE A 266 -15.38 -4.00 -8.13
N LEU A 267 -15.21 -5.12 -8.84
CA LEU A 267 -15.06 -5.15 -10.30
C LEU A 267 -16.34 -4.68 -11.02
N LEU A 268 -17.53 -4.84 -10.42
CA LEU A 268 -18.78 -4.31 -10.99
C LEU A 268 -18.71 -2.79 -11.22
N GLY A 269 -17.95 -2.05 -10.44
CA GLY A 269 -17.72 -0.61 -10.63
C GLY A 269 -17.03 -0.25 -11.94
N TYR A 270 -16.29 -1.19 -12.52
CA TYR A 270 -15.47 -0.98 -13.72
C TYR A 270 -16.12 -1.44 -15.03
N ARG A 271 -17.37 -1.95 -14.99
CA ARG A 271 -18.07 -2.46 -16.19
C ARG A 271 -18.28 -1.43 -17.31
N ARG A 272 -18.23 -0.15 -16.98
CA ARG A 272 -18.33 0.93 -18.00
C ARG A 272 -16.98 1.27 -18.64
N GLN A 273 -15.88 0.82 -18.05
CA GLN A 273 -14.51 1.09 -18.51
C GLN A 273 -13.91 -0.11 -19.25
N PHE A 274 -14.42 -1.33 -18.98
CA PHE A 274 -13.92 -2.57 -19.55
C PHE A 274 -15.05 -3.42 -20.14
N ALA A 275 -14.78 -4.06 -21.28
CA ALA A 275 -15.59 -5.18 -21.70
C ALA A 275 -15.54 -6.27 -20.61
N HIS A 276 -16.62 -7.01 -20.42
CA HIS A 276 -16.69 -7.97 -19.33
C HIS A 276 -17.54 -9.19 -19.66
N LEU A 277 -17.31 -10.27 -18.91
CA LEU A 277 -18.11 -11.49 -18.98
C LEU A 277 -18.65 -11.83 -17.58
N GLU A 278 -19.87 -12.36 -17.57
CA GLU A 278 -20.51 -12.90 -16.37
C GLU A 278 -21.19 -14.24 -16.68
N PRO A 279 -21.20 -15.21 -15.75
CA PRO A 279 -21.88 -16.48 -15.96
C PRO A 279 -23.39 -16.30 -15.78
N LEU A 280 -24.18 -16.97 -16.67
CA LEU A 280 -25.64 -16.96 -16.62
C LEU A 280 -26.23 -18.27 -16.06
N SER A 281 -25.64 -19.41 -16.38
CA SER A 281 -26.17 -20.73 -16.02
C SER A 281 -25.71 -21.22 -14.65
N HIS A 282 -24.61 -20.70 -14.10
CA HIS A 282 -24.00 -21.13 -12.85
C HIS A 282 -23.47 -19.92 -12.10
N GLY A 283 -23.36 -20.00 -10.78
CA GLY A 283 -22.68 -18.97 -10.00
C GLY A 283 -21.19 -18.88 -10.38
N GLY A 284 -20.62 -17.67 -10.39
CA GLY A 284 -19.21 -17.51 -10.73
C GLY A 284 -18.73 -16.08 -10.75
N PRO A 285 -17.47 -15.86 -11.16
CA PRO A 285 -16.84 -14.56 -11.13
C PRO A 285 -17.26 -13.65 -12.26
N LEU A 286 -17.24 -12.34 -11.99
CA LEU A 286 -17.12 -11.33 -13.03
C LEU A 286 -15.69 -11.37 -13.58
N VAL A 287 -15.55 -11.29 -14.90
CA VAL A 287 -14.28 -11.20 -15.61
C VAL A 287 -14.23 -9.90 -16.39
N LEU A 288 -13.29 -9.02 -16.09
CA LEU A 288 -12.99 -7.84 -16.90
C LEU A 288 -11.94 -8.19 -17.95
N VAL A 289 -12.08 -7.61 -19.14
CA VAL A 289 -11.15 -7.75 -20.27
C VAL A 289 -10.39 -6.43 -20.44
N ASP A 290 -9.11 -6.43 -20.12
CA ASP A 290 -8.19 -5.28 -20.29
C ASP A 290 -7.45 -5.49 -21.62
N GLY A 291 -7.89 -4.83 -22.66
CA GLY A 291 -7.45 -4.96 -24.04
C GLY A 291 -8.59 -5.20 -25.02
N VAL A 292 -8.27 -5.62 -26.23
CA VAL A 292 -9.24 -5.82 -27.32
C VAL A 292 -9.21 -7.29 -27.75
N LEU A 293 -10.35 -7.97 -27.66
CA LEU A 293 -10.49 -9.35 -28.16
C LEU A 293 -10.49 -9.37 -29.69
N GLN A 294 -9.75 -10.32 -30.24
CA GLN A 294 -9.72 -10.64 -31.68
C GLN A 294 -10.54 -11.89 -31.97
N ASP A 295 -10.62 -12.29 -33.25
CA ASP A 295 -11.38 -13.46 -33.67
C ASP A 295 -10.88 -14.73 -32.95
N GLY A 296 -11.83 -15.48 -32.35
CA GLY A 296 -11.57 -16.69 -31.57
C GLY A 296 -11.22 -16.44 -30.09
N ASP A 297 -10.87 -15.23 -29.67
CA ASP A 297 -10.52 -14.96 -28.28
C ASP A 297 -11.72 -15.03 -27.33
N LEU A 298 -12.91 -14.62 -27.82
CA LEU A 298 -14.11 -14.59 -27.00
C LEU A 298 -14.48 -15.98 -26.48
N GLU A 299 -14.37 -17.02 -27.32
CA GLU A 299 -14.61 -18.39 -26.90
C GLU A 299 -13.61 -18.83 -25.81
N LEU A 300 -12.32 -18.52 -26.00
CA LEU A 300 -11.28 -18.82 -25.00
C LEU A 300 -11.59 -18.14 -23.66
N VAL A 301 -11.96 -16.85 -23.67
CA VAL A 301 -12.28 -16.10 -22.45
C VAL A 301 -13.53 -16.68 -21.77
N ALA A 302 -14.56 -17.05 -22.54
CA ALA A 302 -15.76 -17.70 -22.03
C ALA A 302 -15.45 -19.06 -21.37
N ARG A 303 -14.59 -19.87 -21.98
CA ARG A 303 -14.11 -21.15 -21.42
C ARG A 303 -13.31 -20.96 -20.13
N ILE A 304 -12.46 -19.91 -20.07
CA ILE A 304 -11.72 -19.54 -18.86
C ILE A 304 -12.67 -19.13 -17.74
N LEU A 305 -13.70 -18.31 -18.04
CA LEU A 305 -14.72 -17.95 -17.04
C LEU A 305 -15.44 -19.21 -16.54
N GLY A 306 -15.86 -20.11 -17.45
CA GLY A 306 -16.46 -21.37 -17.09
C GLY A 306 -15.62 -22.18 -16.10
N ARG A 307 -14.32 -22.24 -16.31
CA ARG A 307 -13.35 -22.90 -15.40
C ARG A 307 -13.37 -22.34 -13.98
N TYR A 308 -13.55 -21.04 -13.82
CA TYR A 308 -13.59 -20.38 -12.50
C TYR A 308 -14.99 -20.28 -11.91
N SER A 309 -16.03 -20.75 -12.62
CA SER A 309 -17.42 -20.79 -12.15
C SER A 309 -17.73 -22.06 -11.34
N GLN A 310 -18.90 -22.09 -10.73
CA GLN A 310 -19.44 -23.30 -10.10
C GLN A 310 -19.76 -24.39 -11.12
N GLY A 311 -19.89 -24.04 -12.40
CA GLY A 311 -20.10 -24.95 -13.52
C GLY A 311 -18.83 -25.57 -14.10
N ARG A 312 -17.67 -25.47 -13.43
CA ARG A 312 -16.37 -25.95 -13.93
C ARG A 312 -16.31 -27.44 -14.32
N GLU A 313 -17.19 -28.25 -13.77
CA GLU A 313 -17.32 -29.69 -14.11
C GLU A 313 -18.59 -29.99 -14.94
N ALA A 314 -19.36 -28.97 -15.29
CA ALA A 314 -20.53 -29.12 -16.15
C ALA A 314 -20.10 -29.35 -17.63
N PRO A 315 -20.92 -30.01 -18.44
CA PRO A 315 -20.61 -30.19 -19.85
C PRO A 315 -20.55 -28.87 -20.63
N ALA A 316 -21.30 -27.87 -20.18
CA ALA A 316 -21.28 -26.53 -20.76
C ALA A 316 -21.73 -25.47 -19.74
N VAL A 317 -21.24 -24.24 -19.93
CA VAL A 317 -21.61 -23.06 -19.16
C VAL A 317 -22.05 -21.97 -20.13
N THR A 318 -23.21 -21.35 -19.84
CA THR A 318 -23.67 -20.19 -20.60
C THR A 318 -23.14 -18.91 -19.89
N VAL A 319 -22.50 -18.05 -20.65
CA VAL A 319 -21.91 -16.80 -20.20
C VAL A 319 -22.41 -15.65 -21.07
N ARG A 320 -22.48 -14.47 -20.50
CA ARG A 320 -22.78 -13.21 -21.22
C ARG A 320 -21.51 -12.41 -21.38
N TYR A 321 -21.17 -12.07 -22.60
CA TYR A 321 -20.17 -11.07 -22.94
C TYR A 321 -20.85 -9.74 -23.20
N THR A 322 -20.39 -8.69 -22.54
CA THR A 322 -20.82 -7.31 -22.74
C THR A 322 -19.62 -6.50 -23.24
N PRO A 323 -19.57 -6.14 -24.53
CA PRO A 323 -18.50 -5.27 -25.05
C PRO A 323 -18.67 -3.83 -24.58
N LEU A 324 -17.62 -3.01 -24.74
CA LEU A 324 -17.71 -1.56 -24.47
C LEU A 324 -18.63 -0.84 -25.46
N ALA A 325 -18.74 -1.36 -26.67
CA ALA A 325 -19.66 -0.85 -27.70
C ALA A 325 -20.31 -2.02 -28.42
N GLY A 326 -21.61 -1.90 -28.72
CA GLY A 326 -22.41 -2.94 -29.36
C GLY A 326 -23.26 -3.77 -28.39
N PRO A 327 -24.04 -4.71 -28.91
CA PRO A 327 -24.94 -5.54 -28.12
C PRO A 327 -24.18 -6.60 -27.31
N ALA A 328 -24.74 -6.97 -26.18
CA ALA A 328 -24.28 -8.14 -25.43
C ALA A 328 -24.55 -9.43 -26.22
N GLN A 329 -23.69 -10.42 -25.99
CA GLN A 329 -23.75 -11.76 -26.64
C GLN A 329 -23.72 -12.84 -25.58
N ASP A 330 -24.60 -13.84 -25.74
CA ASP A 330 -24.60 -15.01 -24.87
C ASP A 330 -23.92 -16.19 -25.63
N LEU A 331 -22.99 -16.87 -24.94
CA LEU A 331 -22.25 -18.00 -25.47
C LEU A 331 -22.41 -19.20 -24.52
N THR A 332 -22.58 -20.38 -25.11
CA THR A 332 -22.55 -21.63 -24.35
C THR A 332 -21.31 -22.41 -24.77
N VAL A 333 -20.42 -22.64 -23.82
CA VAL A 333 -19.08 -23.22 -24.05
C VAL A 333 -18.76 -24.29 -23.01
N PRO A 334 -17.96 -25.32 -23.34
CA PRO A 334 -17.39 -26.20 -22.32
C PRO A 334 -16.35 -25.41 -21.47
N PRO A 335 -16.34 -25.59 -20.14
CA PRO A 335 -15.31 -25.00 -19.31
C PRO A 335 -13.90 -25.42 -19.74
N LEU A 336 -12.91 -24.53 -19.61
CA LEU A 336 -11.52 -24.85 -19.91
C LEU A 336 -11.00 -25.91 -18.91
N PRO A 337 -10.52 -27.09 -19.40
CA PRO A 337 -9.90 -28.06 -18.50
C PRO A 337 -8.68 -27.48 -17.78
N VAL A 338 -8.44 -27.93 -16.55
CA VAL A 338 -7.32 -27.41 -15.75
C VAL A 338 -5.95 -27.64 -16.41
N GLN A 339 -5.84 -28.76 -17.17
CA GLN A 339 -4.61 -29.10 -17.89
C GLN A 339 -4.34 -28.19 -19.08
N GLU A 340 -5.37 -27.52 -19.59
CA GLU A 340 -5.30 -26.57 -20.70
C GLU A 340 -5.11 -25.12 -20.26
N LEU A 341 -5.04 -24.85 -18.93
CA LEU A 341 -4.76 -23.53 -18.39
C LEU A 341 -3.26 -23.39 -18.09
N PRO A 342 -2.47 -22.74 -18.97
CA PRO A 342 -1.04 -22.62 -18.78
C PRO A 342 -0.69 -21.80 -17.56
N VAL A 343 0.34 -22.22 -16.82
CA VAL A 343 0.80 -21.53 -15.61
C VAL A 343 1.36 -20.13 -15.95
N GLU A 344 1.98 -20.00 -17.11
CA GLU A 344 2.56 -18.77 -17.62
C GLU A 344 1.53 -17.66 -17.92
N TRP A 345 0.25 -17.98 -17.99
CA TRP A 345 -0.79 -16.96 -18.11
C TRP A 345 -1.05 -16.22 -16.80
N HIS A 346 -0.67 -16.81 -15.67
CA HIS A 346 -0.86 -16.19 -14.35
C HIS A 346 0.19 -15.10 -14.07
N LEU A 347 -0.29 -13.93 -13.65
CA LEU A 347 0.51 -12.79 -13.27
C LEU A 347 0.63 -12.65 -11.75
#